data_294144fa4022e1e501b0633b97ed0cf0
#
_entry.id   294144fa4022e1e501b0633b97ed0cf0
#
_cell.length_a   1.000
_cell.length_b   1.000
_cell.length_c   1.000
_cell.angle_alpha   90.00
_cell.angle_beta   90.00
_cell.angle_gamma   90.00
#
_symmetry.space_group_name_H-M   'P 1'
#
loop_
_entity.id
_entity.type
_entity.pdbx_description
1 polymer ?
#
loop_
_entity_poly.entity_id
_entity_poly.type
_entity_poly.pdbx_seq_one_letter_code
_entity_poly.pdbx_strand_id
1 'polypeptide(L)'
;MAIPLYLTTIEQDIFDTFRYLPHAVAVGVGFVTVAAAWKNQQIQKKRKRLEQYRALHGGQLLAWFLVAVYFAMLISITLLSREPGSRTGVDLKLFETWGNQRLPDRYFVEILLLFLPFGALLPAAVPFLRRWWYCVYAAFATSMMLETVQLLTERGFCQLDDVVTNTLGAAIGYLVFALVRKCWRGKIEE
;
A
#
# COMPACT_ATOMS: atom_id res chain seq x y z
N MET A 1 -13.69 -21.41 -26.64
CA MET A 1 -14.20 -20.79 -25.39
C MET A 1 -13.53 -19.43 -25.33
N ALA A 2 -14.22 -18.35 -25.67
CA ALA A 2 -13.63 -17.01 -25.71
C ALA A 2 -13.47 -16.51 -24.28
N ILE A 3 -12.24 -16.17 -23.90
CA ILE A 3 -11.95 -15.47 -22.64
C ILE A 3 -12.74 -14.16 -22.72
N PRO A 4 -13.57 -13.82 -21.74
CA PRO A 4 -14.34 -12.58 -21.80
C PRO A 4 -13.36 -11.39 -21.92
N LEU A 5 -13.67 -10.45 -22.80
CA LEU A 5 -12.92 -9.23 -23.10
C LEU A 5 -12.51 -8.45 -21.82
N TYR A 6 -13.27 -8.62 -20.78
CA TYR A 6 -13.07 -8.14 -19.42
C TYR A 6 -11.77 -8.65 -18.77
N LEU A 7 -11.45 -9.95 -18.88
CA LEU A 7 -10.23 -10.52 -18.28
C LEU A 7 -8.96 -10.02 -18.98
N THR A 8 -8.98 -9.89 -20.32
CA THR A 8 -7.84 -9.40 -21.09
C THR A 8 -7.48 -7.94 -20.75
N THR A 9 -8.47 -7.14 -20.36
CA THR A 9 -8.26 -5.73 -20.02
C THR A 9 -7.70 -5.58 -18.60
N ILE A 10 -8.15 -6.41 -17.64
CA ILE A 10 -7.56 -6.45 -16.28
C ILE A 10 -6.10 -6.89 -16.34
N GLU A 11 -5.79 -7.91 -17.16
CA GLU A 11 -4.42 -8.36 -17.34
C GLU A 11 -3.53 -7.24 -17.90
N GLN A 12 -4.01 -6.45 -18.86
CA GLN A 12 -3.27 -5.33 -19.42
C GLN A 12 -3.01 -4.23 -18.39
N ASP A 13 -4.01 -3.86 -17.59
CA ASP A 13 -3.85 -2.82 -16.57
C ASP A 13 -2.91 -3.26 -15.44
N ILE A 14 -2.95 -4.54 -15.06
CA ILE A 14 -1.98 -5.12 -14.13
C ILE A 14 -0.56 -5.06 -14.74
N PHE A 15 -0.41 -5.40 -16.03
CA PHE A 15 0.88 -5.37 -16.72
C PHE A 15 1.45 -3.95 -16.80
N ASP A 16 0.61 -2.96 -17.11
CA ASP A 16 1.01 -1.55 -17.15
C ASP A 16 1.43 -1.04 -15.76
N THR A 17 0.83 -1.56 -14.70
CA THR A 17 1.22 -1.30 -13.32
C THR A 17 2.65 -1.76 -13.04
N PHE A 18 3.08 -2.92 -13.56
CA PHE A 18 4.45 -3.43 -13.39
C PHE A 18 5.53 -2.57 -14.06
N ARG A 19 5.17 -1.69 -14.97
CA ARG A 19 6.09 -0.72 -15.58
C ARG A 19 6.77 0.18 -14.53
N TYR A 20 6.11 0.46 -13.42
CA TYR A 20 6.65 1.28 -12.34
C TYR A 20 7.49 0.49 -11.33
N LEU A 21 7.45 -0.86 -11.39
CA LEU A 21 8.14 -1.73 -10.43
C LEU A 21 9.66 -1.50 -10.37
N PRO A 22 10.41 -1.31 -11.48
CA PRO A 22 11.85 -1.08 -11.39
C PRO A 22 12.20 0.18 -10.62
N HIS A 23 11.46 1.26 -10.84
CA HIS A 23 11.65 2.54 -10.13
C HIS A 23 11.30 2.39 -8.64
N ALA A 24 10.19 1.71 -8.33
CA ALA A 24 9.77 1.45 -6.96
C ALA A 24 10.79 0.59 -6.19
N VAL A 25 11.36 -0.42 -6.85
CA VAL A 25 12.44 -1.24 -6.26
C VAL A 25 13.68 -0.40 -5.98
N ALA A 26 14.08 0.47 -6.91
CA ALA A 26 15.23 1.38 -6.71
C ALA A 26 15.00 2.31 -5.50
N VAL A 27 13.80 2.87 -5.36
CA VAL A 27 13.40 3.69 -4.21
C VAL A 27 13.45 2.86 -2.92
N GLY A 28 12.94 1.62 -2.94
CA GLY A 28 12.97 0.71 -1.80
C GLY A 28 14.38 0.37 -1.34
N VAL A 29 15.28 0.08 -2.27
CA VAL A 29 16.71 -0.16 -1.98
C VAL A 29 17.35 1.09 -1.37
N GLY A 30 17.14 2.26 -1.96
CA GLY A 30 17.64 3.54 -1.45
C GLY A 30 17.13 3.81 -0.03
N PHE A 31 15.85 3.62 0.23
CA PHE A 31 15.25 3.81 1.55
C PHE A 31 15.88 2.89 2.61
N VAL A 32 15.99 1.59 2.31
CA VAL A 32 16.53 0.62 3.27
C VAL A 32 18.03 0.88 3.53
N THR A 33 18.80 1.26 2.51
CA THR A 33 20.22 1.59 2.70
C THR A 33 20.39 2.82 3.60
N VAL A 34 19.61 3.87 3.38
CA VAL A 34 19.62 5.08 4.22
C VAL A 34 19.15 4.77 5.64
N ALA A 35 18.05 4.03 5.79
CA ALA A 35 17.51 3.66 7.09
C ALA A 35 18.50 2.78 7.89
N ALA A 36 19.16 1.84 7.23
CA ALA A 36 20.19 1.00 7.84
C ALA A 36 21.42 1.80 8.24
N ALA A 37 21.89 2.70 7.38
CA ALA A 37 23.01 3.59 7.67
C ALA A 37 22.70 4.51 8.85
N TRP A 38 21.54 5.14 8.85
CA TRP A 38 21.08 6.01 9.96
C TRP A 38 20.99 5.26 11.28
N LYS A 39 20.38 4.05 11.26
CA LYS A 39 20.29 3.22 12.45
C LYS A 39 21.67 2.76 12.93
N ASN A 40 22.59 2.42 12.01
CA ASN A 40 23.97 2.08 12.36
C ASN A 40 24.69 3.24 13.04
N GLN A 41 24.52 4.48 12.54
CA GLN A 41 25.06 5.68 13.18
C GLN A 41 24.49 5.87 14.60
N GLN A 42 23.20 5.65 14.81
CA GLN A 42 22.55 5.73 16.12
C GLN A 42 23.11 4.66 17.09
N ILE A 43 23.34 3.45 16.59
CA ILE A 43 23.95 2.37 17.36
C ILE A 43 25.38 2.73 17.75
N GLN A 44 26.18 3.26 16.83
CA GLN A 44 27.57 3.68 17.11
C GLN A 44 27.63 4.79 18.17
N LYS A 45 26.68 5.76 18.11
CA LYS A 45 26.56 6.81 19.12
C LYS A 45 26.15 6.26 20.50
N LYS A 46 25.36 5.18 20.56
CA LYS A 46 24.86 4.56 21.80
C LYS A 46 25.78 3.44 22.35
N ARG A 47 26.63 2.85 21.50
CA ARG A 47 27.54 1.75 21.87
C ARG A 47 28.52 2.14 22.98
N LYS A 48 28.79 3.42 23.13
CA LYS A 48 29.56 3.96 24.29
C LYS A 48 28.82 3.90 25.64
N ARG A 49 27.50 3.54 25.65
CA ARG A 49 26.66 3.54 26.87
C ARG A 49 25.92 2.23 27.18
N LEU A 50 25.67 1.33 26.22
CA LEU A 50 24.86 0.13 26.47
C LEU A 50 25.27 -0.98 25.49
N GLU A 51 25.81 -2.09 26.00
CA GLU A 51 26.16 -3.30 25.25
C GLU A 51 25.00 -4.11 24.69
N GLN A 52 23.77 -3.61 24.73
CA GLN A 52 22.56 -4.38 24.42
C GLN A 52 21.67 -3.70 23.38
N TYR A 53 22.20 -3.41 22.18
CA TYR A 53 21.34 -3.00 21.07
C TYR A 53 21.19 -4.13 20.04
N ARG A 54 20.01 -4.77 20.01
CA ARG A 54 19.65 -5.78 19.04
C ARG A 54 19.84 -5.24 17.61
N ALA A 55 20.70 -5.92 16.84
CA ALA A 55 20.78 -5.72 15.39
C ALA A 55 19.39 -5.83 14.76
N LEU A 56 19.14 -5.08 13.69
CA LEU A 56 17.92 -5.23 12.90
C LEU A 56 17.85 -6.68 12.41
N HIS A 57 16.79 -7.40 12.79
CA HIS A 57 16.55 -8.72 12.24
C HIS A 57 16.30 -8.57 10.73
N GLY A 58 16.88 -9.45 9.90
CA GLY A 58 16.75 -9.41 8.45
C GLY A 58 15.28 -9.32 7.96
N GLY A 59 14.35 -9.98 8.67
CA GLY A 59 12.92 -9.87 8.40
C GLY A 59 12.31 -8.47 8.57
N GLN A 60 12.85 -7.66 9.49
CA GLN A 60 12.38 -6.29 9.67
C GLN A 60 12.88 -5.37 8.54
N LEU A 61 14.12 -5.58 8.06
CA LEU A 61 14.65 -4.84 6.91
C LEU A 61 13.86 -5.17 5.65
N LEU A 62 13.54 -6.45 5.43
CA LEU A 62 12.70 -6.88 4.32
C LEU A 62 11.31 -6.25 4.38
N ALA A 63 10.68 -6.22 5.56
CA ALA A 63 9.37 -5.59 5.72
C ALA A 63 9.41 -4.08 5.38
N TRP A 64 10.41 -3.34 5.83
CA TRP A 64 10.60 -1.93 5.48
C TRP A 64 10.90 -1.72 3.99
N PHE A 65 11.68 -2.62 3.38
CA PHE A 65 11.93 -2.60 1.94
C PHE A 65 10.63 -2.75 1.15
N LEU A 66 9.83 -3.78 1.49
CA LEU A 66 8.55 -4.04 0.82
C LEU A 66 7.55 -2.87 0.99
N VAL A 67 7.50 -2.28 2.18
CA VAL A 67 6.68 -1.07 2.43
C VAL A 67 7.15 0.11 1.57
N ALA A 68 8.46 0.34 1.45
CA ALA A 68 8.99 1.44 0.64
C ALA A 68 8.69 1.22 -0.86
N VAL A 69 8.88 -0.01 -1.37
CA VAL A 69 8.51 -0.38 -2.75
C VAL A 69 7.02 -0.17 -2.98
N TYR A 70 6.19 -0.63 -2.05
CA TYR A 70 4.73 -0.48 -2.12
C TYR A 70 4.31 0.99 -2.21
N PHE A 71 4.81 1.87 -1.33
CA PHE A 71 4.48 3.29 -1.38
C PHE A 71 4.98 3.98 -2.64
N ALA A 72 6.16 3.61 -3.13
CA ALA A 72 6.67 4.13 -4.40
C ALA A 72 5.77 3.73 -5.57
N MET A 73 5.30 2.47 -5.61
CA MET A 73 4.33 2.02 -6.61
C MET A 73 2.98 2.73 -6.44
N LEU A 74 2.46 2.81 -5.23
CA LEU A 74 1.20 3.49 -4.92
C LEU A 74 1.20 4.93 -5.46
N ILE A 75 2.23 5.71 -5.14
CA ILE A 75 2.38 7.09 -5.61
C ILE A 75 2.52 7.15 -7.14
N SER A 76 3.29 6.22 -7.73
CA SER A 76 3.48 6.18 -9.18
C SER A 76 2.17 5.92 -9.91
N ILE A 77 1.37 4.96 -9.44
CA ILE A 77 0.11 4.57 -10.05
C ILE A 77 -0.96 5.64 -9.84
N THR A 78 -1.06 6.19 -8.63
CA THR A 78 -2.16 7.11 -8.29
C THR A 78 -1.91 8.54 -8.73
N LEU A 79 -0.66 8.99 -8.73
CA LEU A 79 -0.31 10.39 -8.99
C LEU A 79 0.52 10.56 -10.28
N LEU A 80 1.59 9.77 -10.46
CA LEU A 80 2.56 10.03 -11.54
C LEU A 80 2.11 9.47 -12.90
N SER A 81 1.23 8.47 -12.93
CA SER A 81 0.67 7.92 -14.17
C SER A 81 -0.33 8.84 -14.86
N ARG A 82 -0.84 9.85 -14.16
CA ARG A 82 -1.87 10.77 -14.66
C ARG A 82 -1.26 12.13 -14.99
N GLU A 83 -1.68 12.71 -16.12
CA GLU A 83 -1.23 14.04 -16.50
C GLU A 83 -1.87 15.14 -15.62
N PRO A 84 -1.10 16.18 -15.21
CA PRO A 84 -1.65 17.32 -14.50
C PRO A 84 -2.71 18.05 -15.33
N GLY A 85 -3.80 18.47 -14.69
CA GLY A 85 -4.89 19.16 -15.38
C GLY A 85 -5.83 18.26 -16.19
N SER A 86 -5.62 16.94 -16.14
CA SER A 86 -6.43 16.00 -16.93
C SER A 86 -7.82 15.76 -16.36
N ARG A 87 -8.00 15.90 -15.05
CA ARG A 87 -9.26 15.60 -14.36
C ARG A 87 -9.39 16.42 -13.08
N THR A 88 -10.52 17.11 -12.91
CA THR A 88 -10.86 17.85 -11.69
C THR A 88 -12.31 17.61 -11.34
N GLY A 89 -12.61 17.45 -10.07
CA GLY A 89 -13.96 17.32 -9.56
C GLY A 89 -14.01 16.63 -8.21
N VAL A 90 -15.14 16.76 -7.54
CA VAL A 90 -15.44 16.09 -6.27
C VAL A 90 -16.69 15.26 -6.49
N ASP A 91 -16.61 13.98 -6.27
CA ASP A 91 -17.73 13.06 -6.30
C ASP A 91 -17.96 12.47 -4.90
N LEU A 92 -19.02 12.92 -4.25
CA LEU A 92 -19.41 12.48 -2.91
C LEU A 92 -20.49 11.41 -2.91
N LYS A 93 -20.88 10.93 -4.08
CA LYS A 93 -21.90 9.89 -4.16
C LYS A 93 -21.29 8.55 -3.77
N LEU A 94 -21.93 7.87 -2.84
CA LEU A 94 -21.57 6.54 -2.40
C LEU A 94 -22.25 5.49 -3.27
N PHE A 95 -21.50 4.45 -3.63
CA PHE A 95 -21.99 3.27 -4.38
C PHE A 95 -22.44 3.55 -5.82
N GLU A 96 -22.10 4.69 -6.41
CA GLU A 96 -22.39 4.94 -7.82
C GLU A 96 -21.54 4.04 -8.73
N THR A 97 -20.34 3.73 -8.30
CA THR A 97 -19.43 2.76 -8.93
C THR A 97 -19.91 1.30 -8.78
N TRP A 98 -20.74 0.99 -7.80
CA TRP A 98 -21.16 -0.38 -7.47
C TRP A 98 -22.41 -0.85 -8.25
N GLY A 99 -23.10 0.03 -8.98
CA GLY A 99 -24.41 -0.28 -9.57
C GLY A 99 -24.54 -0.15 -11.09
N ASN A 100 -23.54 0.33 -11.79
CA ASN A 100 -23.66 0.63 -13.21
C ASN A 100 -23.19 -0.55 -14.07
N GLN A 101 -24.12 -1.26 -14.72
CA GLN A 101 -24.00 -2.59 -15.35
C GLN A 101 -22.93 -2.79 -16.45
N ARG A 102 -22.05 -1.85 -16.73
CA ARG A 102 -21.05 -2.00 -17.81
C ARG A 102 -19.58 -2.03 -17.39
N LEU A 103 -19.19 -1.46 -16.25
CA LEU A 103 -17.77 -1.42 -15.79
C LEU A 103 -17.54 -1.42 -14.25
N PRO A 104 -18.50 -1.68 -13.35
CA PRO A 104 -18.35 -1.41 -11.91
C PRO A 104 -17.42 -2.38 -11.19
N ASP A 105 -17.50 -3.66 -11.53
CA ASP A 105 -16.80 -4.72 -10.79
C ASP A 105 -15.27 -4.64 -10.95
N ARG A 106 -14.81 -4.16 -12.09
CA ARG A 106 -13.40 -4.05 -12.42
C ARG A 106 -12.71 -2.94 -11.61
N TYR A 107 -13.26 -1.73 -11.66
CA TYR A 107 -12.69 -0.57 -10.99
C TYR A 107 -12.65 -0.76 -9.47
N PHE A 108 -13.71 -1.33 -8.91
CA PHE A 108 -13.78 -1.70 -7.49
C PHE A 108 -12.69 -2.69 -7.10
N VAL A 109 -12.48 -3.76 -7.89
CA VAL A 109 -11.45 -4.77 -7.61
C VAL A 109 -10.05 -4.17 -7.71
N GLU A 110 -9.78 -3.33 -8.72
CA GLU A 110 -8.48 -2.67 -8.88
C GLU A 110 -8.14 -1.79 -7.67
N ILE A 111 -9.08 -0.94 -7.22
CA ILE A 111 -8.90 -0.07 -6.06
C ILE A 111 -8.72 -0.88 -4.77
N LEU A 112 -9.50 -1.94 -4.60
CA LEU A 112 -9.40 -2.83 -3.44
C LEU A 112 -8.03 -3.51 -3.40
N LEU A 113 -7.54 -4.02 -4.54
CA LEU A 113 -6.23 -4.65 -4.66
C LEU A 113 -5.08 -3.67 -4.41
N LEU A 114 -5.27 -2.40 -4.73
CA LEU A 114 -4.26 -1.36 -4.53
C LEU A 114 -3.91 -1.19 -3.05
N PHE A 115 -4.89 -1.27 -2.13
CA PHE A 115 -4.68 -1.10 -0.69
C PHE A 115 -4.59 -2.41 0.11
N LEU A 116 -4.76 -3.56 -0.52
CA LEU A 116 -4.56 -4.86 0.13
C LEU A 116 -3.12 -5.01 0.67
N PRO A 117 -2.03 -4.63 -0.07
CA PRO A 117 -0.68 -4.66 0.47
C PRO A 117 -0.47 -3.70 1.64
N PHE A 118 -1.21 -2.58 1.72
CA PHE A 118 -1.17 -1.68 2.86
C PHE A 118 -1.45 -2.42 4.16
N GLY A 119 -2.60 -3.11 4.21
CA GLY A 119 -3.02 -3.86 5.39
C GLY A 119 -2.14 -5.07 5.70
N ALA A 120 -1.54 -5.70 4.69
CA ALA A 120 -0.70 -6.87 4.85
C ALA A 120 0.73 -6.52 5.30
N LEU A 121 1.35 -5.47 4.75
CA LEU A 121 2.77 -5.15 4.93
C LEU A 121 3.02 -4.19 6.11
N LEU A 122 2.18 -3.16 6.28
CA LEU A 122 2.45 -2.15 7.29
C LEU A 122 2.47 -2.71 8.73
N PRO A 123 1.54 -3.59 9.15
CA PRO A 123 1.60 -4.19 10.48
C PRO A 123 2.83 -5.08 10.71
N ALA A 124 3.42 -5.61 9.64
CA ALA A 124 4.67 -6.37 9.72
C ALA A 124 5.86 -5.43 10.02
N ALA A 125 5.92 -4.27 9.36
CA ALA A 125 6.99 -3.29 9.51
C ALA A 125 6.83 -2.42 10.76
N VAL A 126 5.59 -2.01 11.09
CA VAL A 126 5.27 -1.04 12.15
C VAL A 126 4.47 -1.72 13.26
N PRO A 127 5.08 -2.01 14.43
CA PRO A 127 4.41 -2.72 15.52
C PRO A 127 3.13 -2.07 16.03
N PHE A 128 3.04 -0.74 15.99
CA PHE A 128 1.85 0.02 16.40
C PHE A 128 0.63 -0.31 15.54
N LEU A 129 0.82 -0.55 14.23
CA LEU A 129 -0.26 -0.89 13.28
C LEU A 129 -0.73 -2.35 13.39
N ARG A 130 -0.17 -3.13 14.31
CA ARG A 130 -0.65 -4.51 14.61
C ARG A 130 -2.01 -4.55 15.31
N ARG A 131 -2.52 -3.43 15.77
CA ARG A 131 -3.91 -3.29 16.20
C ARG A 131 -4.75 -2.94 14.98
N TRP A 132 -5.78 -3.74 14.70
CA TRP A 132 -6.57 -3.64 13.48
C TRP A 132 -7.12 -2.23 13.20
N TRP A 133 -7.65 -1.58 14.21
CA TRP A 133 -8.25 -0.26 14.08
C TRP A 133 -7.23 0.86 13.78
N TYR A 134 -5.99 0.77 14.28
CA TYR A 134 -4.93 1.70 13.89
C TYR A 134 -4.53 1.51 12.43
N CYS A 135 -4.48 0.25 11.96
CA CYS A 135 -4.16 -0.05 10.57
C CYS A 135 -5.25 0.47 9.62
N VAL A 136 -6.51 0.22 9.94
CA VAL A 136 -7.66 0.67 9.16
C VAL A 136 -7.76 2.21 9.16
N TYR A 137 -7.57 2.85 10.32
CA TYR A 137 -7.55 4.31 10.40
C TYR A 137 -6.39 4.93 9.60
N ALA A 138 -5.20 4.33 9.66
CA ALA A 138 -4.05 4.77 8.87
C ALA A 138 -4.31 4.63 7.35
N ALA A 139 -4.97 3.55 6.94
CA ALA A 139 -5.36 3.36 5.54
C ALA A 139 -6.38 4.42 5.09
N PHE A 140 -7.41 4.67 5.89
CA PHE A 140 -8.39 5.72 5.65
C PHE A 140 -7.71 7.10 5.50
N ALA A 141 -6.84 7.47 6.45
CA ALA A 141 -6.14 8.74 6.42
C ALA A 141 -5.21 8.86 5.19
N THR A 142 -4.53 7.76 4.83
CA THR A 142 -3.67 7.73 3.63
C THR A 142 -4.49 7.88 2.36
N SER A 143 -5.64 7.19 2.27
CA SER A 143 -6.53 7.30 1.12
C SER A 143 -7.10 8.71 0.98
N MET A 144 -7.59 9.31 2.06
CA MET A 144 -8.03 10.71 2.09
C MET A 144 -6.94 11.67 1.63
N MET A 145 -5.70 11.44 2.06
CA MET A 145 -4.56 12.26 1.64
C MET A 145 -4.30 12.12 0.13
N LEU A 146 -4.36 10.90 -0.42
CA LEU A 146 -4.17 10.67 -1.85
C LEU A 146 -5.25 11.38 -2.66
N GLU A 147 -6.54 11.24 -2.30
CA GLU A 147 -7.65 11.90 -2.95
C GLU A 147 -7.50 13.44 -2.91
N THR A 148 -7.06 13.96 -1.76
CA THR A 148 -6.79 15.40 -1.62
C THR A 148 -5.66 15.85 -2.55
N VAL A 149 -4.57 15.09 -2.62
CA VAL A 149 -3.43 15.41 -3.50
C VAL A 149 -3.84 15.30 -4.98
N GLN A 150 -4.62 14.30 -5.35
CA GLN A 150 -5.15 14.15 -6.72
C GLN A 150 -6.02 15.35 -7.12
N LEU A 151 -6.88 15.82 -6.21
CA LEU A 151 -7.70 17.00 -6.44
C LEU A 151 -6.84 18.27 -6.58
N LEU A 152 -5.87 18.50 -5.67
CA LEU A 152 -5.01 19.67 -5.68
C LEU A 152 -4.06 19.72 -6.89
N THR A 153 -3.67 18.57 -7.39
CA THR A 153 -2.79 18.44 -8.58
C THR A 153 -3.57 18.31 -9.89
N GLU A 154 -4.91 18.33 -9.82
CA GLU A 154 -5.82 18.14 -10.97
C GLU A 154 -5.55 16.85 -11.74
N ARG A 155 -5.13 15.80 -11.02
CA ARG A 155 -4.80 14.48 -11.59
C ARG A 155 -5.88 13.44 -11.38
N GLY A 156 -7.00 13.79 -10.76
CA GLY A 156 -8.11 12.88 -10.48
C GLY A 156 -9.32 13.57 -9.89
N PHE A 157 -10.41 12.82 -9.82
CA PHE A 157 -11.58 13.21 -9.05
C PHE A 157 -11.37 12.78 -7.60
N CYS A 158 -11.73 13.62 -6.63
CA CYS A 158 -11.82 13.21 -5.24
C CYS A 158 -13.11 12.40 -5.06
N GLN A 159 -12.97 11.08 -4.94
CA GLN A 159 -14.10 10.16 -4.88
C GLN A 159 -14.21 9.52 -3.50
N LEU A 160 -15.38 9.66 -2.88
CA LEU A 160 -15.63 9.05 -1.57
C LEU A 160 -15.66 7.52 -1.66
N ASP A 161 -16.12 6.96 -2.77
CA ASP A 161 -16.11 5.53 -3.05
C ASP A 161 -14.69 4.94 -3.03
N ASP A 162 -13.69 5.65 -3.55
CA ASP A 162 -12.30 5.22 -3.56
C ASP A 162 -11.75 5.15 -2.13
N VAL A 163 -12.10 6.12 -1.28
CA VAL A 163 -11.68 6.11 0.13
C VAL A 163 -12.25 4.91 0.87
N VAL A 164 -13.52 4.60 0.65
CA VAL A 164 -14.19 3.44 1.27
C VAL A 164 -13.56 2.14 0.78
N THR A 165 -13.39 2.00 -0.54
CA THR A 165 -12.86 0.78 -1.17
C THR A 165 -11.39 0.54 -0.79
N ASN A 166 -10.55 1.58 -0.76
CA ASN A 166 -9.18 1.52 -0.28
C ASN A 166 -9.10 1.05 1.18
N THR A 167 -9.98 1.62 2.02
CA THR A 167 -10.04 1.25 3.44
C THR A 167 -10.46 -0.21 3.62
N LEU A 168 -11.43 -0.69 2.83
CA LEU A 168 -11.85 -2.10 2.81
C LEU A 168 -10.71 -3.01 2.33
N GLY A 169 -10.00 -2.64 1.26
CA GLY A 169 -8.83 -3.36 0.78
C GLY A 169 -7.76 -3.53 1.86
N ALA A 170 -7.46 -2.46 2.60
CA ALA A 170 -6.53 -2.53 3.73
C ALA A 170 -7.06 -3.40 4.89
N ALA A 171 -8.35 -3.36 5.18
CA ALA A 171 -8.95 -4.24 6.20
C ALA A 171 -8.81 -5.72 5.83
N ILE A 172 -9.06 -6.08 4.56
CA ILE A 172 -8.84 -7.43 4.05
C ILE A 172 -7.36 -7.81 4.12
N GLY A 173 -6.46 -6.91 3.70
CA GLY A 173 -5.02 -7.12 3.81
C GLY A 173 -4.55 -7.35 5.25
N TYR A 174 -5.14 -6.63 6.21
CA TYR A 174 -4.87 -6.86 7.64
C TYR A 174 -5.32 -8.25 8.12
N LEU A 175 -6.46 -8.75 7.63
CA LEU A 175 -6.89 -10.12 7.94
C LEU A 175 -5.87 -11.15 7.44
N VAL A 176 -5.34 -10.97 6.23
CA VAL A 176 -4.26 -11.82 5.69
C VAL A 176 -3.03 -11.77 6.62
N PHE A 177 -2.58 -10.58 7.02
CA PHE A 177 -1.48 -10.44 7.99
C PHE A 177 -1.75 -11.17 9.31
N ALA A 178 -2.95 -11.02 9.86
CA ALA A 178 -3.33 -11.65 11.12
C ALA A 178 -3.34 -13.17 11.04
N LEU A 179 -3.84 -13.74 9.93
CA LEU A 179 -3.84 -15.18 9.66
C LEU A 179 -2.42 -15.72 9.53
N VAL A 180 -1.58 -15.09 8.71
CA VAL A 180 -0.17 -15.49 8.53
C VAL A 180 0.57 -15.45 9.87
N ARG A 181 0.38 -14.39 10.65
CA ARG A 181 1.00 -14.25 11.97
C ARG A 181 0.54 -15.32 12.95
N LYS A 182 -0.74 -15.72 12.92
CA LYS A 182 -1.28 -16.80 13.77
C LYS A 182 -0.66 -18.15 13.40
N CYS A 183 -0.59 -18.47 12.10
CA CYS A 183 0.02 -19.70 11.61
C CYS A 183 1.52 -19.82 11.98
N TRP A 184 2.25 -18.69 11.91
CA TRP A 184 3.67 -18.69 12.27
C TRP A 184 3.91 -18.88 13.78
N ARG A 185 3.06 -18.30 14.63
CA ARG A 185 3.16 -18.50 16.08
C ARG A 185 2.90 -19.95 16.49
N GLY A 186 1.88 -20.59 15.92
CA GLY A 186 1.58 -21.99 16.22
C GLY A 186 2.72 -22.96 15.86
N LYS A 187 3.53 -22.66 14.83
CA LYS A 187 4.71 -23.50 14.46
C LYS A 187 5.94 -23.32 15.35
N ILE A 188 5.97 -22.32 16.21
CA ILE A 188 7.10 -22.07 17.13
C ILE A 188 6.83 -22.71 18.51
N GLU A 189 5.56 -23.01 18.79
CA GLU A 189 5.11 -23.62 20.05
C GLU A 189 5.00 -25.16 19.97
N GLU A 190 5.18 -25.77 18.79
CA GLU A 190 5.38 -27.22 18.56
C GLU A 190 6.88 -27.57 18.49
#